data_991f9c475469887e5ff651ba85a5f06f
#
_entry.id   991f9c475469887e5ff651ba85a5f06f
#
_cell.length_a   1.000
_cell.length_b   1.000
_cell.length_c   1.000
_cell.angle_alpha   90.00
_cell.angle_beta   90.00
_cell.angle_gamma   90.00
#
_symmetry.space_group_name_H-M   'P 1'
#
loop_
_entity.id
_entity.type
_entity.pdbx_description
1 polymer ?
#
loop_
_entity_poly.entity_id
_entity_poly.type
_entity_poly.pdbx_seq_one_letter_code
_entity_poly.pdbx_strand_id
1 'polypeptide(L)'
;MPHSRGRLVEVTIDGSTLTLKTLVSVARSNNAVRIDKKALQRTIRGRAVLEKLLRDDKVIYGVNTGFGALSNFKVASGELKQLQANLLRSHAASVGKPHTSDVIRAMMLLRANTLIKGNSGIRPEIPQLIVALLNKRVHPFIPQKGSVGASGDLSPLSHMALVLMGEGKAEYRERWVSGKQALRLVGRDPIQLEAKEGLALNNGTQQMTSIGSLNLSDSYALFAASEAALALSLEAIRGWIDPFDERIHRLRRHPGQARVARDIRALVEGSKLCRTIIKDDPADGRPQDPYSFRCAPQVLGPVIDAMDNVKSTLEIEMNSATDNPLIFPNEGDCLSGGNFHGQPISMALDMMGLGLSTLANISERRISALLDASLNNGLTAFLVGRESKPGLASGLMAVQYTATALVAENKILAHPASSDSIPTSGNFEDFVSMGPGAAHKSTSILENCQYVVAIELLTAAQAVHLRGDAGLGRGTRNVYRAIRREVRPLAEDRSSHDDIERIFELVRKGQFNDIVKQLVKGSN
;
A
#
# COMPACT_ATOMS: atom_id res chain seq x y z
N MET A 1 -21.40 -13.93 -10.16
CA MET A 1 -22.50 -12.95 -10.08
C MET A 1 -22.11 -11.71 -10.86
N PRO A 2 -22.96 -11.10 -11.70
CA PRO A 2 -22.58 -9.94 -12.48
C PRO A 2 -22.31 -8.75 -11.54
N HIS A 3 -21.11 -8.20 -11.64
CA HIS A 3 -20.75 -6.94 -10.98
C HIS A 3 -21.81 -5.88 -11.32
N SER A 4 -22.48 -5.34 -10.32
CA SER A 4 -23.29 -4.15 -10.47
C SER A 4 -22.44 -3.11 -11.21
N ARG A 5 -22.89 -2.67 -12.38
CA ARG A 5 -22.29 -1.54 -13.11
C ARG A 5 -22.56 -0.28 -12.27
N GLY A 6 -21.76 -0.07 -11.22
CA GLY A 6 -21.70 1.20 -10.54
C GLY A 6 -21.38 2.27 -11.59
N ARG A 7 -22.04 3.39 -11.54
CA ARG A 7 -21.77 4.56 -12.37
C ARG A 7 -20.28 4.88 -12.23
N LEU A 8 -19.48 4.77 -13.30
CA LEU A 8 -18.08 5.17 -13.30
C LEU A 8 -18.04 6.65 -12.89
N VAL A 9 -17.44 6.91 -11.73
CA VAL A 9 -17.27 8.29 -11.25
C VAL A 9 -16.07 8.87 -11.97
N GLU A 10 -16.26 10.04 -12.61
CA GLU A 10 -15.15 10.76 -13.22
C GLU A 10 -14.35 11.49 -12.14
N VAL A 11 -13.04 11.25 -12.12
CA VAL A 11 -12.09 11.90 -11.22
C VAL A 11 -11.42 13.06 -11.95
N THR A 12 -11.52 14.27 -11.40
CA THR A 12 -10.78 15.42 -11.92
C THR A 12 -9.47 15.57 -11.17
N ILE A 13 -8.35 15.63 -11.90
CA ILE A 13 -7.02 15.92 -11.34
C ILE A 13 -6.62 17.36 -11.63
N ASP A 14 -6.01 18.00 -10.64
CA ASP A 14 -5.62 19.41 -10.71
C ASP A 14 -4.16 19.67 -10.28
N GLY A 15 -3.41 18.61 -9.94
CA GLY A 15 -2.03 18.69 -9.47
C GLY A 15 -1.90 18.89 -7.94
N SER A 16 -3.00 19.02 -7.18
CA SER A 16 -2.92 19.49 -5.78
C SER A 16 -3.88 18.82 -4.79
N THR A 17 -4.94 18.15 -5.28
CA THR A 17 -6.03 17.67 -4.42
C THR A 17 -6.24 16.15 -4.46
N LEU A 18 -5.28 15.42 -4.99
CA LEU A 18 -5.36 13.96 -5.06
C LEU A 18 -5.24 13.36 -3.66
N THR A 19 -6.14 12.44 -3.33
CA THR A 19 -6.16 11.70 -2.05
C THR A 19 -5.89 10.22 -2.26
N LEU A 20 -5.49 9.51 -1.21
CA LEU A 20 -5.34 8.05 -1.21
C LEU A 20 -6.60 7.36 -1.75
N LYS A 21 -7.78 7.75 -1.27
CA LYS A 21 -9.07 7.19 -1.71
C LYS A 21 -9.29 7.38 -3.21
N THR A 22 -8.99 8.56 -3.72
CA THR A 22 -9.15 8.90 -5.14
C THR A 22 -8.18 8.08 -6.00
N LEU A 23 -6.90 8.00 -5.59
CA LEU A 23 -5.89 7.19 -6.28
C LEU A 23 -6.33 5.73 -6.39
N VAL A 24 -6.73 5.10 -5.27
CA VAL A 24 -7.19 3.70 -5.24
C VAL A 24 -8.40 3.49 -6.14
N SER A 25 -9.35 4.44 -6.18
CA SER A 25 -10.54 4.33 -7.04
C SER A 25 -10.18 4.33 -8.54
N VAL A 26 -9.22 5.14 -8.95
CA VAL A 26 -8.73 5.14 -10.34
C VAL A 26 -7.93 3.87 -10.65
N ALA A 27 -7.07 3.45 -9.72
CA ALA A 27 -6.21 2.30 -9.91
C ALA A 27 -7.01 0.98 -10.01
N ARG A 28 -7.96 0.75 -9.12
CA ARG A 28 -8.66 -0.54 -8.96
C ARG A 28 -10.09 -0.57 -9.49
N SER A 29 -10.84 0.54 -9.38
CA SER A 29 -12.23 0.59 -9.86
C SER A 29 -12.35 1.11 -11.29
N ASN A 30 -11.23 1.42 -11.95
CA ASN A 30 -11.18 1.93 -13.32
C ASN A 30 -11.98 3.22 -13.55
N ASN A 31 -12.11 4.07 -12.52
CA ASN A 31 -12.74 5.37 -12.67
C ASN A 31 -12.03 6.18 -13.76
N ALA A 32 -12.80 6.89 -14.57
CA ALA A 32 -12.25 7.74 -15.61
C ALA A 32 -11.57 8.98 -15.00
N VAL A 33 -10.55 9.49 -15.66
CA VAL A 33 -9.79 10.66 -15.22
C VAL A 33 -9.95 11.80 -16.21
N ARG A 34 -10.15 13.01 -15.70
CA ARG A 34 -10.17 14.25 -16.47
C ARG A 34 -9.16 15.24 -15.86
N ILE A 35 -8.47 15.97 -16.73
CA ILE A 35 -7.58 17.06 -16.29
C ILE A 35 -8.39 18.36 -16.14
N ASP A 36 -8.17 19.06 -15.05
CA ASP A 36 -8.75 20.39 -14.83
C ASP A 36 -8.25 21.41 -15.86
N LYS A 37 -9.12 22.27 -16.36
CA LYS A 37 -8.79 23.26 -17.40
C LYS A 37 -7.76 24.28 -16.92
N LYS A 38 -7.80 24.71 -15.63
CA LYS A 38 -6.84 25.65 -15.06
C LYS A 38 -5.47 25.00 -14.92
N ALA A 39 -5.41 23.69 -14.63
CA ALA A 39 -4.18 22.91 -14.59
C ALA A 39 -3.50 22.84 -15.96
N LEU A 40 -4.26 22.62 -17.04
CA LEU A 40 -3.73 22.68 -18.39
C LEU A 40 -3.18 24.07 -18.74
N GLN A 41 -3.82 25.14 -18.32
CA GLN A 41 -3.31 26.50 -18.52
C GLN A 41 -2.00 26.74 -17.76
N ARG A 42 -1.82 26.18 -16.56
CA ARG A 42 -0.54 26.23 -15.84
C ARG A 42 0.57 25.50 -16.62
N THR A 43 0.25 24.33 -17.18
CA THR A 43 1.20 23.55 -18.01
C THR A 43 1.68 24.37 -19.23
N ILE A 44 0.75 25.01 -19.94
CA ILE A 44 1.06 25.89 -21.08
C ILE A 44 1.97 27.05 -20.66
N ARG A 45 1.68 27.71 -19.54
CA ARG A 45 2.52 28.81 -19.02
C ARG A 45 3.92 28.33 -18.67
N GLY A 46 4.04 27.19 -17.98
CA GLY A 46 5.35 26.61 -17.64
C GLY A 46 6.18 26.29 -18.89
N ARG A 47 5.54 25.74 -19.92
CA ARG A 47 6.20 25.49 -21.21
C ARG A 47 6.69 26.77 -21.88
N ALA A 48 5.87 27.82 -21.92
CA ALA A 48 6.22 29.10 -22.51
C ALA A 48 7.44 29.77 -21.83
N VAL A 49 7.55 29.66 -20.50
CA VAL A 49 8.71 30.14 -19.75
C VAL A 49 9.96 29.36 -20.14
N LEU A 50 9.92 28.03 -20.19
CA LEU A 50 11.07 27.22 -20.61
C LEU A 50 11.53 27.59 -22.02
N GLU A 51 10.61 27.76 -22.97
CA GLU A 51 10.94 28.14 -24.35
C GLU A 51 11.56 29.52 -24.45
N LYS A 52 11.13 30.49 -23.60
CA LYS A 52 11.77 31.79 -23.49
C LYS A 52 13.21 31.67 -22.98
N LEU A 53 13.42 30.92 -21.88
CA LEU A 53 14.76 30.70 -21.31
C LEU A 53 15.73 30.07 -22.32
N LEU A 54 15.23 29.13 -23.14
CA LEU A 54 16.03 28.51 -24.23
C LEU A 54 16.37 29.50 -25.35
N ARG A 55 15.44 30.37 -25.74
CA ARG A 55 15.73 31.46 -26.71
C ARG A 55 16.76 32.45 -26.21
N ASP A 56 16.78 32.70 -24.89
CA ASP A 56 17.74 33.56 -24.20
C ASP A 56 19.10 32.84 -23.97
N ASP A 57 19.34 31.69 -24.59
CA ASP A 57 20.53 30.81 -24.51
C ASP A 57 20.98 30.47 -23.06
N LYS A 58 20.04 30.45 -22.11
CA LYS A 58 20.33 30.02 -20.73
C LYS A 58 20.70 28.54 -20.70
N VAL A 59 21.80 28.22 -19.99
CA VAL A 59 22.21 26.84 -19.73
C VAL A 59 21.34 26.28 -18.61
N ILE A 60 20.62 25.19 -18.93
CA ILE A 60 19.68 24.56 -17.99
C ILE A 60 19.99 23.06 -17.95
N TYR A 61 20.27 22.55 -16.73
CA TYR A 61 20.60 21.14 -16.51
C TYR A 61 19.58 20.19 -17.14
N GLY A 62 20.08 19.22 -17.92
CA GLY A 62 19.28 18.17 -18.53
C GLY A 62 18.25 18.64 -19.57
N VAL A 63 18.26 19.92 -19.91
CA VAL A 63 17.46 20.53 -20.97
C VAL A 63 18.32 20.77 -22.21
N ASN A 64 19.43 21.51 -22.04
CA ASN A 64 20.46 21.74 -23.06
C ASN A 64 21.87 21.40 -22.58
N THR A 65 21.96 20.52 -21.57
CA THR A 65 23.18 19.84 -21.11
C THR A 65 22.98 18.34 -21.08
N GLY A 66 24.05 17.56 -20.92
CA GLY A 66 23.94 16.15 -20.55
C GLY A 66 23.37 15.95 -19.14
N PHE A 67 23.32 14.70 -18.68
CA PHE A 67 22.74 14.29 -17.40
C PHE A 67 23.78 13.72 -16.45
N GLY A 68 23.57 13.84 -15.14
CA GLY A 68 24.44 13.29 -14.11
C GLY A 68 25.90 13.74 -14.30
N ALA A 69 26.82 12.80 -14.30
CA ALA A 69 28.24 13.06 -14.53
C ALA A 69 28.57 13.72 -15.89
N LEU A 70 27.65 13.68 -16.86
CA LEU A 70 27.80 14.30 -18.19
C LEU A 70 27.21 15.72 -18.27
N SER A 71 26.77 16.30 -17.15
CA SER A 71 26.09 17.61 -17.10
C SER A 71 26.95 18.79 -17.58
N ASN A 72 28.27 18.62 -17.62
CA ASN A 72 29.22 19.65 -18.08
C ASN A 72 29.24 19.84 -19.61
N PHE A 73 28.60 18.94 -20.37
CA PHE A 73 28.55 19.02 -21.82
C PHE A 73 27.29 19.76 -22.28
N LYS A 74 27.45 20.96 -22.91
CA LYS A 74 26.35 21.67 -23.57
C LYS A 74 25.99 20.94 -24.86
N VAL A 75 24.70 20.79 -25.11
CA VAL A 75 24.14 20.13 -26.30
C VAL A 75 23.57 21.17 -27.25
N ALA A 76 23.86 21.05 -28.55
CA ALA A 76 23.40 21.99 -29.57
C ALA A 76 21.86 21.97 -29.70
N SER A 77 21.27 23.11 -30.02
CA SER A 77 19.81 23.29 -30.10
C SER A 77 19.13 22.30 -31.06
N GLY A 78 19.79 21.93 -32.17
CA GLY A 78 19.28 20.94 -33.15
C GLY A 78 19.25 19.49 -32.62
N GLU A 79 19.95 19.19 -31.52
CA GLU A 79 20.11 17.85 -30.96
C GLU A 79 19.25 17.60 -29.71
N LEU A 80 18.55 18.62 -29.21
CA LEU A 80 17.81 18.52 -27.93
C LEU A 80 16.72 17.45 -27.97
N LYS A 81 16.03 17.28 -29.08
CA LYS A 81 15.01 16.22 -29.26
C LYS A 81 15.62 14.82 -29.17
N GLN A 82 16.78 14.65 -29.81
CA GLN A 82 17.54 13.39 -29.79
C GLN A 82 18.03 13.09 -28.36
N LEU A 83 18.55 14.11 -27.65
CA LEU A 83 18.98 14.01 -26.26
C LEU A 83 17.85 13.44 -25.37
N GLN A 84 16.65 14.03 -25.47
CA GLN A 84 15.51 13.61 -24.63
C GLN A 84 15.03 12.18 -24.97
N ALA A 85 15.03 11.80 -26.24
CA ALA A 85 14.67 10.45 -26.67
C ALA A 85 15.73 9.41 -26.22
N ASN A 86 17.01 9.73 -26.37
CA ASN A 86 18.09 8.87 -25.93
C ASN A 86 18.12 8.67 -24.41
N LEU A 87 17.78 9.71 -23.64
CA LEU A 87 17.61 9.60 -22.18
C LEU A 87 16.63 8.47 -21.84
N LEU A 88 15.42 8.51 -22.39
CA LEU A 88 14.39 7.51 -22.08
C LEU A 88 14.80 6.10 -22.53
N ARG A 89 15.42 5.95 -23.71
CA ARG A 89 15.89 4.67 -24.22
C ARG A 89 16.99 4.08 -23.35
N SER A 90 17.98 4.88 -22.97
CA SER A 90 19.11 4.42 -22.14
C SER A 90 18.71 4.08 -20.72
N HIS A 91 17.67 4.73 -20.18
CA HIS A 91 17.20 4.53 -18.81
C HIS A 91 16.10 3.47 -18.67
N ALA A 92 15.52 2.98 -19.75
CA ALA A 92 14.54 1.88 -19.73
C ALA A 92 15.25 0.52 -19.53
N ALA A 93 15.90 0.33 -18.38
CA ALA A 93 16.79 -0.78 -18.08
C ALA A 93 16.27 -1.72 -16.97
N SER A 94 15.00 -1.56 -16.53
CA SER A 94 14.38 -2.42 -15.52
C SER A 94 14.18 -3.86 -16.02
N VAL A 95 14.20 -4.82 -15.09
CA VAL A 95 14.12 -6.26 -15.37
C VAL A 95 13.03 -6.95 -14.55
N GLY A 96 12.72 -8.20 -14.88
CA GLY A 96 11.80 -9.06 -14.17
C GLY A 96 10.35 -8.99 -14.68
N LYS A 97 9.42 -9.44 -13.84
CA LYS A 97 7.98 -9.44 -14.16
C LYS A 97 7.44 -7.99 -14.23
N PRO A 98 6.41 -7.74 -15.03
CA PRO A 98 5.76 -6.44 -15.01
C PRO A 98 5.05 -6.19 -13.66
N HIS A 99 4.88 -4.92 -13.31
CA HIS A 99 3.94 -4.52 -12.27
C HIS A 99 2.50 -4.91 -12.62
N THR A 100 1.66 -5.06 -11.61
CA THR A 100 0.22 -5.26 -11.79
C THR A 100 -0.45 -4.03 -12.38
N SER A 101 -1.57 -4.22 -13.05
CA SER A 101 -2.26 -3.14 -13.75
C SER A 101 -2.70 -2.00 -12.82
N ASP A 102 -3.05 -2.28 -11.55
CA ASP A 102 -3.40 -1.26 -10.56
C ASP A 102 -2.20 -0.38 -10.18
N VAL A 103 -1.00 -0.96 -9.98
CA VAL A 103 0.24 -0.19 -9.76
C VAL A 103 0.54 0.70 -10.97
N ILE A 104 0.48 0.15 -12.20
CA ILE A 104 0.75 0.92 -13.41
C ILE A 104 -0.25 2.07 -13.58
N ARG A 105 -1.53 1.84 -13.33
CA ARG A 105 -2.57 2.87 -13.36
C ARG A 105 -2.33 3.98 -12.34
N ALA A 106 -1.93 3.61 -11.12
CA ALA A 106 -1.54 4.56 -10.08
C ALA A 106 -0.32 5.40 -10.52
N MET A 107 0.72 4.76 -11.10
CA MET A 107 1.89 5.46 -11.64
C MET A 107 1.51 6.47 -12.73
N MET A 108 0.68 6.06 -13.69
CA MET A 108 0.19 6.94 -14.76
C MET A 108 -0.59 8.14 -14.20
N LEU A 109 -1.48 7.88 -13.25
CA LEU A 109 -2.26 8.94 -12.59
C LEU A 109 -1.35 9.94 -11.87
N LEU A 110 -0.42 9.45 -11.06
CA LEU A 110 0.53 10.25 -10.30
C LEU A 110 1.43 11.07 -11.23
N ARG A 111 1.93 10.46 -12.32
CA ARG A 111 2.76 11.19 -13.28
C ARG A 111 1.97 12.30 -13.97
N ALA A 112 0.75 12.01 -14.44
CA ALA A 112 -0.11 13.03 -15.02
C ALA A 112 -0.39 14.17 -14.02
N ASN A 113 -0.69 13.83 -12.75
CA ASN A 113 -0.98 14.81 -11.70
C ASN A 113 0.22 15.72 -11.40
N THR A 114 1.44 15.17 -11.36
CA THR A 114 2.68 15.97 -11.21
C THR A 114 2.88 16.92 -12.40
N LEU A 115 2.74 16.41 -13.61
CA LEU A 115 3.03 17.17 -14.85
C LEU A 115 2.09 18.37 -15.04
N ILE A 116 0.81 18.25 -14.68
CA ILE A 116 -0.17 19.34 -14.81
C ILE A 116 -0.04 20.47 -13.77
N LYS A 117 0.91 20.34 -12.83
CA LYS A 117 1.24 21.45 -11.93
C LYS A 117 1.80 22.65 -12.68
N GLY A 118 2.44 22.40 -13.85
CA GLY A 118 3.04 23.43 -14.69
C GLY A 118 4.52 23.71 -14.39
N ASN A 119 5.12 22.99 -13.43
CA ASN A 119 6.51 23.19 -13.03
C ASN A 119 7.52 22.35 -13.84
N SER A 120 7.06 21.45 -14.71
CA SER A 120 7.93 20.56 -15.49
C SER A 120 8.32 21.12 -16.88
N GLY A 121 7.71 22.23 -17.32
CA GLY A 121 8.04 22.87 -18.61
C GLY A 121 7.71 22.00 -19.84
N ILE A 122 6.72 21.14 -19.76
CA ILE A 122 6.29 20.24 -20.84
C ILE A 122 5.09 20.79 -21.61
N ARG A 123 4.85 20.21 -22.79
CA ARG A 123 3.61 20.48 -23.56
C ARG A 123 2.40 19.78 -22.92
N PRO A 124 1.19 20.37 -22.98
CA PRO A 124 -0.03 19.82 -22.38
C PRO A 124 -0.49 18.50 -23.02
N GLU A 125 -0.08 18.22 -24.27
CA GLU A 125 -0.39 16.98 -24.97
C GLU A 125 0.13 15.73 -24.24
N ILE A 126 1.24 15.86 -23.50
CA ILE A 126 1.87 14.73 -22.80
C ILE A 126 1.00 14.21 -21.65
N PRO A 127 0.61 15.00 -20.64
CA PRO A 127 -0.30 14.51 -19.59
C PRO A 127 -1.67 14.11 -20.14
N GLN A 128 -2.17 14.77 -21.20
CA GLN A 128 -3.40 14.37 -21.88
C GLN A 128 -3.30 12.98 -22.51
N LEU A 129 -2.15 12.63 -23.12
CA LEU A 129 -1.92 11.31 -23.69
C LEU A 129 -1.82 10.23 -22.59
N ILE A 130 -1.13 10.50 -21.49
CA ILE A 130 -1.08 9.59 -20.33
C ILE A 130 -2.50 9.30 -19.85
N VAL A 131 -3.35 10.32 -19.67
CA VAL A 131 -4.75 10.17 -19.23
C VAL A 131 -5.58 9.42 -20.28
N ALA A 132 -5.37 9.65 -21.57
CA ALA A 132 -6.08 8.93 -22.63
C ALA A 132 -5.77 7.43 -22.61
N LEU A 133 -4.49 7.04 -22.44
CA LEU A 133 -4.08 5.64 -22.29
C LEU A 133 -4.67 5.03 -20.99
N LEU A 134 -4.61 5.75 -19.86
CA LEU A 134 -5.18 5.33 -18.59
C LEU A 134 -6.68 5.04 -18.70
N ASN A 135 -7.45 5.94 -19.30
CA ASN A 135 -8.89 5.81 -19.51
C ASN A 135 -9.25 4.67 -20.47
N LYS A 136 -8.39 4.40 -21.45
CA LYS A 136 -8.56 3.29 -22.41
C LYS A 136 -8.14 1.94 -21.83
N ARG A 137 -7.57 1.94 -20.59
CA ARG A 137 -7.00 0.75 -19.93
C ARG A 137 -5.85 0.13 -20.76
N VAL A 138 -5.00 0.98 -21.28
CA VAL A 138 -3.74 0.61 -21.92
C VAL A 138 -2.64 0.80 -20.88
N HIS A 139 -1.99 -0.29 -20.49
CA HIS A 139 -1.01 -0.29 -19.40
C HIS A 139 0.38 -0.54 -19.95
N PRO A 140 1.30 0.46 -19.92
CA PRO A 140 2.70 0.27 -20.30
C PRO A 140 3.35 -0.90 -19.58
N PHE A 141 4.21 -1.64 -20.25
CA PHE A 141 5.01 -2.69 -19.65
C PHE A 141 6.13 -2.07 -18.81
N ILE A 142 6.04 -2.22 -17.49
CA ILE A 142 6.99 -1.67 -16.55
C ILE A 142 7.50 -2.81 -15.65
N PRO A 143 8.76 -3.28 -15.82
CA PRO A 143 9.33 -4.31 -14.97
C PRO A 143 9.52 -3.83 -13.54
N GLN A 144 9.46 -4.76 -12.58
CA GLN A 144 9.45 -4.44 -11.15
C GLN A 144 10.79 -4.01 -10.58
N LYS A 145 11.92 -4.48 -11.16
CA LYS A 145 13.26 -4.34 -10.58
C LYS A 145 14.16 -3.48 -11.46
N GLY A 146 14.82 -2.46 -10.89
CA GLY A 146 15.76 -1.62 -11.62
C GLY A 146 15.80 -0.15 -11.19
N SER A 147 15.11 0.22 -10.10
CA SER A 147 15.21 1.54 -9.50
C SER A 147 15.82 1.47 -8.11
N VAL A 148 16.75 2.37 -7.81
CA VAL A 148 17.31 2.62 -6.47
C VAL A 148 16.79 3.93 -5.89
N GLY A 149 15.93 4.64 -6.62
CA GLY A 149 15.40 5.93 -6.22
C GLY A 149 16.43 7.06 -6.25
N ALA A 150 17.43 6.98 -7.14
CA ALA A 150 18.52 7.95 -7.26
C ALA A 150 17.96 9.34 -7.61
N SER A 151 17.36 9.46 -8.81
CA SER A 151 16.60 10.65 -9.22
C SER A 151 15.12 10.30 -9.28
N GLY A 152 14.59 9.70 -8.23
CA GLY A 152 13.31 9.01 -8.22
C GLY A 152 13.35 7.70 -9.02
N ASP A 153 12.26 7.38 -9.68
CA ASP A 153 12.03 6.11 -10.38
C ASP A 153 12.38 6.17 -11.88
N LEU A 154 13.61 6.59 -12.22
CA LEU A 154 14.04 6.87 -13.59
C LEU A 154 13.71 5.73 -14.56
N SER A 155 14.13 4.51 -14.26
CA SER A 155 13.98 3.38 -15.17
C SER A 155 12.51 2.95 -15.36
N PRO A 156 11.71 2.72 -14.31
CA PRO A 156 10.29 2.42 -14.45
C PRO A 156 9.51 3.48 -15.23
N LEU A 157 9.76 4.76 -14.96
CA LEU A 157 9.12 5.86 -15.65
C LEU A 157 9.57 5.97 -17.11
N SER A 158 10.84 5.63 -17.42
CA SER A 158 11.31 5.53 -18.81
C SER A 158 10.58 4.45 -19.59
N HIS A 159 10.34 3.26 -19.01
CA HIS A 159 9.52 2.22 -19.62
C HIS A 159 8.10 2.72 -19.94
N MET A 160 7.48 3.49 -19.04
CA MET A 160 6.19 4.12 -19.29
C MET A 160 6.27 5.11 -20.46
N ALA A 161 7.31 5.96 -20.49
CA ALA A 161 7.49 7.01 -21.46
C ALA A 161 7.79 6.47 -22.88
N LEU A 162 8.48 5.33 -23.02
CA LEU A 162 8.70 4.70 -24.33
C LEU A 162 7.38 4.46 -25.08
N VAL A 163 6.30 4.10 -24.39
CA VAL A 163 5.00 3.87 -25.03
C VAL A 163 4.46 5.16 -25.65
N LEU A 164 4.68 6.32 -25.02
CA LEU A 164 4.26 7.62 -25.56
C LEU A 164 5.02 7.98 -26.85
N MET A 165 6.26 7.48 -26.99
CA MET A 165 7.07 7.62 -28.19
C MET A 165 6.73 6.58 -29.28
N GLY A 166 5.76 5.68 -29.02
CA GLY A 166 5.42 4.57 -29.91
C GLY A 166 6.39 3.39 -29.83
N GLU A 167 7.30 3.39 -28.87
CA GLU A 167 8.27 2.34 -28.60
C GLU A 167 7.80 1.44 -27.44
N GLY A 168 8.58 0.42 -27.08
CA GLY A 168 8.21 -0.50 -26.01
C GLY A 168 6.92 -1.28 -26.30
N LYS A 169 6.27 -1.73 -25.24
CA LYS A 169 5.01 -2.50 -25.32
C LYS A 169 4.05 -2.12 -24.18
N ALA A 170 2.76 -2.40 -24.38
CA ALA A 170 1.72 -2.18 -23.40
C ALA A 170 0.74 -3.36 -23.36
N GLU A 171 0.07 -3.55 -22.24
CA GLU A 171 -1.04 -4.48 -22.11
C GLU A 171 -2.36 -3.79 -22.49
N TYR A 172 -3.15 -4.47 -23.31
CA TYR A 172 -4.53 -4.10 -23.59
C TYR A 172 -5.39 -5.36 -23.67
N ARG A 173 -6.41 -5.46 -22.82
CA ARG A 173 -7.31 -6.64 -22.74
C ARG A 173 -6.50 -7.94 -22.63
N GLU A 174 -5.59 -8.00 -21.67
CA GLU A 174 -4.74 -9.17 -21.36
C GLU A 174 -3.81 -9.61 -22.53
N ARG A 175 -3.57 -8.73 -23.49
CA ARG A 175 -2.66 -8.98 -24.62
C ARG A 175 -1.59 -7.89 -24.70
N TRP A 176 -0.39 -8.29 -25.03
CA TRP A 176 0.71 -7.37 -25.30
C TRP A 176 0.59 -6.79 -26.71
N VAL A 177 0.64 -5.47 -26.78
CA VAL A 177 0.66 -4.69 -28.04
C VAL A 177 1.91 -3.81 -28.07
N SER A 178 2.40 -3.45 -29.26
CA SER A 178 3.51 -2.49 -29.41
C SER A 178 3.07 -1.08 -29.00
N GLY A 179 4.02 -0.20 -28.62
CA GLY A 179 3.74 1.20 -28.31
C GLY A 179 2.96 1.92 -29.42
N LYS A 180 3.31 1.70 -30.69
CA LYS A 180 2.55 2.24 -31.85
C LYS A 180 1.10 1.75 -31.89
N GLN A 181 0.87 0.47 -31.62
CA GLN A 181 -0.50 -0.07 -31.54
C GLN A 181 -1.26 0.51 -30.35
N ALA A 182 -0.60 0.65 -29.19
CA ALA A 182 -1.18 1.27 -28.00
C ALA A 182 -1.68 2.69 -28.27
N LEU A 183 -0.91 3.51 -28.97
CA LEU A 183 -1.29 4.88 -29.33
C LEU A 183 -2.47 4.93 -30.32
N ARG A 184 -2.50 4.04 -31.31
CA ARG A 184 -3.65 3.92 -32.22
C ARG A 184 -4.97 3.62 -31.49
N LEU A 185 -4.95 2.86 -30.39
CA LEU A 185 -6.14 2.57 -29.58
C LEU A 185 -6.77 3.82 -28.97
N VAL A 186 -6.00 4.89 -28.81
CA VAL A 186 -6.46 6.19 -28.28
C VAL A 186 -6.52 7.28 -29.37
N GLY A 187 -6.32 6.91 -30.64
CA GLY A 187 -6.39 7.84 -31.77
C GLY A 187 -5.27 8.89 -31.76
N ARG A 188 -4.06 8.50 -31.34
CA ARG A 188 -2.89 9.37 -31.25
C ARG A 188 -1.69 8.80 -31.97
N ASP A 189 -0.85 9.68 -32.47
CA ASP A 189 0.46 9.36 -33.04
C ASP A 189 1.54 9.37 -31.95
N PRO A 190 2.71 8.72 -32.21
CA PRO A 190 3.87 8.82 -31.36
C PRO A 190 4.31 10.27 -31.16
N ILE A 191 4.58 10.62 -29.88
CA ILE A 191 5.10 11.96 -29.55
C ILE A 191 6.59 12.04 -29.94
N GLN A 192 6.95 13.06 -30.70
CA GLN A 192 8.32 13.52 -30.79
C GLN A 192 8.58 14.45 -29.63
N LEU A 193 9.53 14.07 -28.77
CA LEU A 193 9.88 14.83 -27.58
C LEU A 193 10.56 16.14 -27.93
N GLU A 194 10.24 17.18 -27.19
CA GLU A 194 10.92 18.47 -27.18
C GLU A 194 11.88 18.59 -25.98
N ALA A 195 12.69 19.64 -25.92
CA ALA A 195 13.60 19.91 -24.81
C ALA A 195 12.91 19.80 -23.45
N LYS A 196 13.53 19.15 -22.46
CA LYS A 196 13.05 18.86 -21.10
C LYS A 196 12.06 17.66 -21.01
N GLU A 197 11.32 17.31 -22.07
CA GLU A 197 10.17 16.38 -21.96
C GLU A 197 10.58 14.95 -21.61
N GLY A 198 11.74 14.50 -22.08
CA GLY A 198 12.28 13.18 -21.68
C GLY A 198 12.59 13.15 -20.18
N LEU A 199 13.33 14.12 -19.69
CA LEU A 199 13.66 14.24 -18.27
C LEU A 199 12.39 14.42 -17.41
N ALA A 200 11.46 15.26 -17.84
CA ALA A 200 10.19 15.45 -17.15
C ALA A 200 9.31 14.18 -17.14
N LEU A 201 9.51 13.23 -18.02
CA LEU A 201 8.75 11.97 -18.05
C LEU A 201 9.33 10.92 -17.11
N ASN A 202 10.63 10.92 -16.83
CA ASN A 202 11.25 9.89 -16.01
C ASN A 202 11.76 10.34 -14.64
N ASN A 203 11.85 11.64 -14.36
CA ASN A 203 12.37 12.19 -13.11
C ASN A 203 11.24 12.36 -12.09
N GLY A 204 11.18 11.50 -11.07
CA GLY A 204 10.14 11.56 -10.01
C GLY A 204 9.88 10.21 -9.32
N THR A 205 9.02 10.21 -8.31
CA THR A 205 8.84 9.14 -7.30
C THR A 205 7.60 8.26 -7.52
N GLN A 206 7.06 8.21 -8.74
CA GLN A 206 5.70 7.66 -8.96
C GLN A 206 5.58 6.15 -8.78
N GLN A 207 6.66 5.36 -9.00
CA GLN A 207 6.61 3.91 -8.74
C GLN A 207 6.50 3.63 -7.24
N MET A 208 7.45 4.15 -6.44
CA MET A 208 7.45 3.91 -5.00
C MET A 208 6.20 4.47 -4.32
N THR A 209 5.72 5.64 -4.76
CA THR A 209 4.50 6.26 -4.23
C THR A 209 3.25 5.47 -4.60
N SER A 210 3.14 4.91 -5.81
CA SER A 210 2.00 4.11 -6.22
C SER A 210 1.92 2.79 -5.46
N ILE A 211 3.03 2.06 -5.33
CA ILE A 211 3.09 0.81 -4.57
C ILE A 211 2.75 1.10 -3.10
N GLY A 212 3.41 2.09 -2.49
CA GLY A 212 3.17 2.46 -1.10
C GLY A 212 1.71 2.86 -0.81
N SER A 213 1.08 3.57 -1.73
CA SER A 213 -0.32 4.00 -1.59
C SER A 213 -1.30 2.84 -1.65
N LEU A 214 -1.11 1.90 -2.57
CA LEU A 214 -1.95 0.71 -2.66
C LEU A 214 -1.75 -0.20 -1.45
N ASN A 215 -0.49 -0.41 -1.02
CA ASN A 215 -0.17 -1.18 0.17
C ASN A 215 -0.77 -0.54 1.44
N LEU A 216 -0.72 0.78 1.58
CA LEU A 216 -1.32 1.46 2.72
C LEU A 216 -2.84 1.29 2.75
N SER A 217 -3.51 1.38 1.60
CA SER A 217 -4.96 1.12 1.52
C SER A 217 -5.32 -0.29 2.00
N ASP A 218 -4.54 -1.29 1.60
CA ASP A 218 -4.74 -2.67 2.00
C ASP A 218 -4.36 -2.91 3.47
N SER A 219 -3.36 -2.17 3.98
CA SER A 219 -2.95 -2.21 5.39
C SER A 219 -4.06 -1.72 6.32
N TYR A 220 -4.85 -0.71 5.93
CA TYR A 220 -6.03 -0.30 6.71
C TYR A 220 -7.11 -1.40 6.77
N ALA A 221 -7.31 -2.13 5.68
CA ALA A 221 -8.23 -3.27 5.65
C ALA A 221 -7.73 -4.43 6.52
N LEU A 222 -6.41 -4.72 6.45
CA LEU A 222 -5.75 -5.70 7.30
C LEU A 222 -5.83 -5.32 8.79
N PHE A 223 -5.63 -4.04 9.13
CA PHE A 223 -5.71 -3.56 10.51
C PHE A 223 -7.09 -3.83 11.12
N ALA A 224 -8.16 -3.52 10.39
CA ALA A 224 -9.52 -3.83 10.84
C ALA A 224 -9.76 -5.35 10.96
N ALA A 225 -9.19 -6.16 10.08
CA ALA A 225 -9.25 -7.63 10.20
C ALA A 225 -8.50 -8.12 11.44
N SER A 226 -7.36 -7.50 11.81
CA SER A 226 -6.60 -7.84 13.02
C SER A 226 -7.36 -7.47 14.30
N GLU A 227 -8.13 -6.38 14.31
CA GLU A 227 -9.04 -6.02 15.42
C GLU A 227 -10.18 -7.04 15.54
N ALA A 228 -10.76 -7.46 14.42
CA ALA A 228 -11.78 -8.51 14.39
C ALA A 228 -11.24 -9.86 14.89
N ALA A 229 -10.00 -10.22 14.51
CA ALA A 229 -9.32 -11.43 14.97
C ALA A 229 -9.04 -11.37 16.48
N LEU A 230 -8.49 -10.26 16.97
CA LEU A 230 -8.26 -10.04 18.41
C LEU A 230 -9.55 -10.16 19.21
N ALA A 231 -10.63 -9.50 18.78
CA ALA A 231 -11.90 -9.53 19.50
C ALA A 231 -12.48 -10.96 19.56
N LEU A 232 -12.43 -11.69 18.46
CA LEU A 232 -12.89 -13.08 18.41
C LEU A 232 -12.01 -14.01 19.27
N SER A 233 -10.69 -13.81 19.22
CA SER A 233 -9.72 -14.54 20.04
C SER A 233 -9.91 -14.27 21.54
N LEU A 234 -10.20 -13.02 21.93
CA LEU A 234 -10.47 -12.62 23.30
C LEU A 234 -11.70 -13.36 23.87
N GLU A 235 -12.79 -13.41 23.11
CA GLU A 235 -13.98 -14.17 23.50
C GLU A 235 -13.72 -15.69 23.56
N ALA A 236 -12.94 -16.21 22.61
CA ALA A 236 -12.60 -17.63 22.55
C ALA A 236 -11.85 -18.11 23.81
N ILE A 237 -10.93 -17.31 24.36
CA ILE A 237 -10.21 -17.63 25.59
C ILE A 237 -10.97 -17.22 26.87
N ARG A 238 -12.17 -16.65 26.77
CA ARG A 238 -12.87 -15.99 27.88
C ARG A 238 -11.99 -14.95 28.58
N GLY A 239 -11.38 -14.10 27.77
CA GLY A 239 -10.44 -13.08 28.23
C GLY A 239 -11.14 -11.92 28.96
N TRP A 240 -10.36 -11.12 29.69
CA TRP A 240 -10.81 -9.95 30.41
C TRP A 240 -11.01 -8.76 29.48
N ILE A 241 -12.20 -8.11 29.57
CA ILE A 241 -12.47 -6.89 28.80
C ILE A 241 -11.96 -5.62 29.49
N ASP A 242 -11.69 -5.68 30.79
CA ASP A 242 -11.26 -4.53 31.59
C ASP A 242 -10.00 -3.82 31.05
N PRO A 243 -8.98 -4.48 30.45
CA PRO A 243 -7.84 -3.81 29.82
C PRO A 243 -8.20 -2.84 28.70
N PHE A 244 -9.40 -2.93 28.14
CA PHE A 244 -9.90 -2.06 27.09
C PHE A 244 -10.78 -0.92 27.62
N ASP A 245 -10.93 -0.76 28.96
CA ASP A 245 -11.73 0.31 29.57
C ASP A 245 -11.16 1.68 29.21
N GLU A 246 -12.02 2.59 28.80
CA GLU A 246 -11.67 3.95 28.38
C GLU A 246 -10.87 4.73 29.43
N ARG A 247 -11.14 4.50 30.71
CA ARG A 247 -10.44 5.16 31.83
C ARG A 247 -8.94 4.92 31.80
N ILE A 248 -8.52 3.70 31.44
CA ILE A 248 -7.10 3.33 31.29
C ILE A 248 -6.46 4.17 30.20
N HIS A 249 -7.13 4.28 29.05
CA HIS A 249 -6.57 4.94 27.87
C HIS A 249 -6.58 6.47 27.96
N ARG A 250 -7.47 7.04 28.79
CA ARG A 250 -7.45 8.48 29.14
C ARG A 250 -6.23 8.88 29.95
N LEU A 251 -5.65 7.97 30.73
CA LEU A 251 -4.43 8.21 31.53
C LEU A 251 -3.15 8.15 30.66
N ARG A 252 -3.21 7.56 29.47
CA ARG A 252 -2.10 7.47 28.53
C ARG A 252 -2.59 7.79 27.11
N ARG A 253 -2.57 9.05 26.74
CA ARG A 253 -3.32 9.67 25.64
C ARG A 253 -2.74 9.45 24.24
N HIS A 254 -2.29 8.26 23.89
CA HIS A 254 -1.95 7.91 22.51
C HIS A 254 -3.23 7.67 21.69
N PRO A 255 -3.44 8.38 20.57
CA PRO A 255 -4.70 8.32 19.82
C PRO A 255 -5.04 6.92 19.34
N GLY A 256 -4.06 6.23 18.73
CA GLY A 256 -4.24 4.87 18.22
C GLY A 256 -4.55 3.86 19.34
N GLN A 257 -3.92 4.00 20.53
CA GLN A 257 -4.22 3.15 21.67
C GLN A 257 -5.70 3.29 22.11
N ALA A 258 -6.20 4.51 22.21
CA ALA A 258 -7.59 4.78 22.56
C ALA A 258 -8.56 4.27 21.48
N ARG A 259 -8.19 4.41 20.21
CA ARG A 259 -8.94 3.90 19.05
C ARG A 259 -9.10 2.38 19.12
N VAL A 260 -8.01 1.63 19.25
CA VAL A 260 -8.05 0.16 19.32
C VAL A 260 -8.93 -0.30 20.49
N ALA A 261 -8.77 0.29 21.68
CA ALA A 261 -9.58 -0.07 22.84
C ALA A 261 -11.08 0.17 22.62
N ARG A 262 -11.45 1.28 22.01
CA ARG A 262 -12.83 1.60 21.63
C ARG A 262 -13.38 0.59 20.64
N ASP A 263 -12.62 0.26 19.60
CA ASP A 263 -13.05 -0.60 18.50
C ASP A 263 -13.25 -2.05 19.00
N ILE A 264 -12.37 -2.54 19.90
CA ILE A 264 -12.55 -3.85 20.53
C ILE A 264 -13.80 -3.87 21.43
N ARG A 265 -14.04 -2.85 22.26
CA ARG A 265 -15.27 -2.79 23.06
C ARG A 265 -16.53 -2.83 22.20
N ALA A 266 -16.54 -2.12 21.08
CA ALA A 266 -17.65 -2.14 20.13
C ALA A 266 -17.87 -3.52 19.47
N LEU A 267 -16.79 -4.22 19.15
CA LEU A 267 -16.85 -5.57 18.56
C LEU A 267 -17.45 -6.60 19.51
N VAL A 268 -17.06 -6.57 20.79
CA VAL A 268 -17.51 -7.53 21.81
C VAL A 268 -18.75 -7.06 22.58
N GLU A 269 -19.38 -5.97 22.16
CA GLU A 269 -20.59 -5.45 22.82
C GLU A 269 -21.68 -6.52 22.96
N GLY A 270 -22.18 -6.72 24.19
CA GLY A 270 -23.18 -7.74 24.54
C GLY A 270 -22.60 -9.15 24.66
N SER A 271 -21.28 -9.32 24.67
CA SER A 271 -20.62 -10.59 24.89
C SER A 271 -20.97 -11.19 26.28
N LYS A 272 -21.21 -12.51 26.28
CA LYS A 272 -21.32 -13.32 27.51
C LYS A 272 -20.09 -14.22 27.69
N LEU A 273 -19.11 -14.13 26.79
CA LEU A 273 -17.88 -14.92 26.82
C LEU A 273 -16.72 -14.15 27.48
N CYS A 274 -16.64 -12.85 27.28
CA CYS A 274 -15.65 -12.00 27.96
C CYS A 274 -15.93 -11.91 29.45
N ARG A 275 -14.86 -11.96 30.25
CA ARG A 275 -14.87 -11.75 31.71
C ARG A 275 -14.74 -10.26 32.02
N THR A 276 -15.29 -9.87 33.15
CA THR A 276 -15.12 -8.52 33.73
C THR A 276 -15.04 -8.58 35.24
N ILE A 277 -14.20 -7.76 35.84
CA ILE A 277 -14.02 -7.65 37.30
C ILE A 277 -15.34 -7.34 38.06
N ILE A 278 -16.35 -6.81 37.36
CA ILE A 278 -17.67 -6.50 37.95
C ILE A 278 -18.48 -7.78 38.19
N LYS A 279 -18.28 -8.84 37.38
CA LYS A 279 -19.12 -10.04 37.36
C LYS A 279 -18.36 -11.32 37.74
N ASP A 280 -17.07 -11.34 37.52
CA ASP A 280 -16.24 -12.54 37.62
C ASP A 280 -15.18 -12.35 38.70
N ASP A 281 -14.96 -13.39 39.54
CA ASP A 281 -13.89 -13.37 40.52
C ASP A 281 -12.53 -13.61 39.84
N PRO A 282 -11.54 -12.73 40.01
CA PRO A 282 -10.19 -12.96 39.51
C PRO A 282 -9.53 -14.21 40.12
N ALA A 283 -9.95 -14.66 41.29
CA ALA A 283 -9.45 -15.90 41.91
C ALA A 283 -9.94 -17.16 41.18
N ASP A 284 -11.05 -17.08 40.43
CA ASP A 284 -11.57 -18.18 39.61
C ASP A 284 -10.77 -18.29 38.31
N GLY A 285 -9.57 -18.84 38.38
CA GLY A 285 -8.69 -19.06 37.23
C GLY A 285 -7.57 -18.03 37.14
N ARG A 286 -7.33 -17.52 35.93
CA ARG A 286 -6.22 -16.59 35.64
C ARG A 286 -6.66 -15.13 35.91
N PRO A 287 -6.00 -14.39 36.79
CA PRO A 287 -6.39 -13.02 37.14
C PRO A 287 -6.09 -12.00 36.04
N GLN A 288 -5.22 -12.34 35.08
CA GLN A 288 -4.84 -11.49 33.93
C GLN A 288 -4.56 -12.34 32.71
N ASP A 289 -4.90 -11.80 31.52
CA ASP A 289 -4.56 -12.41 30.24
C ASP A 289 -3.08 -12.19 29.86
N PRO A 290 -2.52 -13.00 28.98
CA PRO A 290 -1.23 -12.73 28.35
C PRO A 290 -1.18 -11.35 27.68
N TYR A 291 0.00 -10.76 27.54
CA TYR A 291 0.21 -9.43 26.94
C TYR A 291 -0.35 -9.31 25.52
N SER A 292 -0.33 -10.40 24.76
CA SER A 292 -0.89 -10.41 23.40
C SER A 292 -2.39 -10.09 23.34
N PHE A 293 -3.11 -10.21 24.44
CA PHE A 293 -4.49 -9.78 24.60
C PHE A 293 -4.58 -8.45 25.36
N ARG A 294 -4.14 -8.40 26.62
CA ARG A 294 -4.36 -7.22 27.48
C ARG A 294 -3.55 -5.98 27.12
N CYS A 295 -2.39 -6.15 26.44
CA CYS A 295 -1.57 -5.04 25.96
C CYS A 295 -1.80 -4.74 24.47
N ALA A 296 -2.80 -5.36 23.84
CA ALA A 296 -3.08 -5.15 22.42
C ALA A 296 -3.33 -3.67 22.05
N PRO A 297 -4.06 -2.85 22.83
CA PRO A 297 -4.20 -1.43 22.55
C PRO A 297 -2.86 -0.67 22.51
N GLN A 298 -1.94 -1.02 23.42
CA GLN A 298 -0.63 -0.39 23.55
C GLN A 298 0.32 -0.81 22.41
N VAL A 299 0.11 -1.97 21.80
CA VAL A 299 0.94 -2.51 20.71
C VAL A 299 0.36 -2.13 19.34
N LEU A 300 -0.95 -2.28 19.13
CA LEU A 300 -1.59 -1.96 17.85
C LEU A 300 -1.83 -0.46 17.66
N GLY A 301 -1.96 0.30 18.76
CA GLY A 301 -2.12 1.75 18.71
C GLY A 301 -1.00 2.46 17.94
N PRO A 302 0.28 2.25 18.26
CA PRO A 302 1.39 2.82 17.48
C PRO A 302 1.41 2.39 16.01
N VAL A 303 0.90 1.20 15.67
CA VAL A 303 0.83 0.73 14.28
C VAL A 303 -0.12 1.60 13.47
N ILE A 304 -1.32 1.86 13.98
CA ILE A 304 -2.30 2.69 13.27
C ILE A 304 -1.86 4.16 13.23
N ASP A 305 -1.23 4.69 14.30
CA ASP A 305 -0.66 6.04 14.30
C ASP A 305 0.45 6.18 13.26
N ALA A 306 1.31 5.16 13.10
CA ALA A 306 2.33 5.12 12.05
C ALA A 306 1.71 5.09 10.65
N MET A 307 0.66 4.30 10.42
CA MET A 307 -0.06 4.25 9.14
C MET A 307 -0.70 5.60 8.78
N ASP A 308 -1.26 6.32 9.75
CA ASP A 308 -1.84 7.65 9.53
C ASP A 308 -0.75 8.68 9.18
N ASN A 309 0.47 8.57 9.74
CA ASN A 309 1.62 9.38 9.36
C ASN A 309 2.09 9.05 7.93
N VAL A 310 2.21 7.76 7.59
CA VAL A 310 2.52 7.30 6.22
C VAL A 310 1.52 7.85 5.21
N LYS A 311 0.22 7.84 5.55
CA LYS A 311 -0.82 8.42 4.71
C LYS A 311 -0.56 9.90 4.43
N SER A 312 -0.26 10.67 5.46
CA SER A 312 0.03 12.11 5.32
C SER A 312 1.22 12.35 4.40
N THR A 313 2.30 11.58 4.56
CA THR A 313 3.49 11.66 3.70
C THR A 313 3.17 11.33 2.24
N LEU A 314 2.44 10.24 1.99
CA LEU A 314 2.05 9.83 0.63
C LEU A 314 1.12 10.85 -0.03
N GLU A 315 0.15 11.42 0.69
CA GLU A 315 -0.77 12.43 0.13
C GLU A 315 -0.05 13.75 -0.20
N ILE A 316 0.99 14.13 0.55
CA ILE A 316 1.87 15.24 0.18
C ILE A 316 2.61 14.91 -1.12
N GLU A 317 3.24 13.75 -1.21
CA GLU A 317 4.01 13.34 -2.39
C GLU A 317 3.15 13.22 -3.65
N MET A 318 1.95 12.67 -3.55
CA MET A 318 0.97 12.58 -4.66
C MET A 318 0.68 13.94 -5.31
N ASN A 319 0.81 15.02 -4.54
CA ASN A 319 0.48 16.39 -4.92
C ASN A 319 1.73 17.27 -5.06
N SER A 320 2.93 16.69 -5.10
CA SER A 320 4.20 17.39 -5.19
C SER A 320 4.70 17.51 -6.64
N ALA A 321 5.53 18.52 -6.89
CA ALA A 321 6.29 18.64 -8.13
C ALA A 321 7.60 17.85 -7.99
N THR A 322 7.52 16.55 -8.21
CA THR A 322 8.65 15.60 -8.11
C THR A 322 9.40 15.54 -9.42
N ASP A 323 10.18 16.57 -9.72
CA ASP A 323 10.93 16.73 -10.97
C ASP A 323 12.17 17.63 -10.73
N ASN A 324 13.07 17.73 -11.70
CA ASN A 324 14.22 18.62 -11.73
C ASN A 324 14.72 18.83 -13.19
N PRO A 325 15.09 20.05 -13.58
CA PRO A 325 14.86 21.32 -12.90
C PRO A 325 13.37 21.70 -12.89
N LEU A 326 13.01 22.58 -11.98
CA LEU A 326 11.64 23.11 -11.83
C LEU A 326 11.50 24.46 -12.49
N ILE A 327 10.41 24.67 -13.22
CA ILE A 327 10.03 25.93 -13.84
C ILE A 327 9.09 26.69 -12.87
N PHE A 328 9.32 27.97 -12.73
CA PHE A 328 8.50 28.88 -11.93
C PHE A 328 7.80 29.89 -12.87
N PRO A 329 6.56 29.57 -13.31
CA PRO A 329 5.90 30.35 -14.37
C PRO A 329 5.59 31.81 -13.99
N ASN A 330 5.40 32.11 -12.71
CA ASN A 330 5.08 33.47 -12.26
C ASN A 330 6.33 34.36 -12.20
N GLU A 331 7.46 33.78 -11.81
CA GLU A 331 8.75 34.43 -11.67
C GLU A 331 9.53 34.44 -12.98
N GLY A 332 9.20 33.56 -13.90
CA GLY A 332 9.91 33.39 -15.17
C GLY A 332 11.26 32.70 -15.05
N ASP A 333 11.45 31.90 -13.98
CA ASP A 333 12.72 31.28 -13.61
C ASP A 333 12.70 29.76 -13.77
N CYS A 334 13.91 29.18 -13.72
CA CYS A 334 14.16 27.74 -13.69
C CYS A 334 15.26 27.45 -12.67
N LEU A 335 14.94 26.60 -11.68
CA LEU A 335 15.86 26.25 -10.61
C LEU A 335 16.09 24.75 -10.54
N SER A 336 17.35 24.35 -10.32
CA SER A 336 17.69 22.96 -10.03
C SER A 336 17.64 22.71 -8.51
N GLY A 337 17.09 21.56 -8.13
CA GLY A 337 16.96 21.11 -6.74
C GLY A 337 16.83 19.58 -6.66
N GLY A 338 16.36 19.06 -5.53
CA GLY A 338 16.28 17.63 -5.23
C GLY A 338 14.86 17.07 -5.07
N ASN A 339 13.83 17.72 -5.62
CA ASN A 339 12.44 17.30 -5.40
C ASN A 339 12.06 15.93 -6.00
N PHE A 340 12.97 15.31 -6.73
CA PHE A 340 12.87 13.93 -7.19
C PHE A 340 13.30 12.90 -6.14
N HIS A 341 13.95 13.34 -5.04
CA HIS A 341 14.56 12.41 -4.08
C HIS A 341 13.50 11.73 -3.21
N GLY A 342 13.47 10.40 -3.30
CA GLY A 342 12.42 9.57 -2.68
C GLY A 342 12.58 9.29 -1.19
N GLN A 343 13.50 9.96 -0.46
CA GLN A 343 13.78 9.67 0.94
C GLN A 343 12.53 9.75 1.86
N PRO A 344 11.63 10.76 1.73
CA PRO A 344 10.43 10.80 2.55
C PRO A 344 9.56 9.55 2.40
N ILE A 345 9.43 9.05 1.17
CA ILE A 345 8.64 7.86 0.86
C ILE A 345 9.34 6.59 1.34
N SER A 346 10.65 6.49 1.15
CA SER A 346 11.45 5.35 1.61
C SER A 346 11.29 5.15 3.13
N MET A 347 11.51 6.20 3.92
CA MET A 347 11.36 6.15 5.38
C MET A 347 9.91 5.85 5.80
N ALA A 348 8.93 6.44 5.14
CA ALA A 348 7.52 6.18 5.45
C ALA A 348 7.15 4.70 5.21
N LEU A 349 7.62 4.10 4.11
CA LEU A 349 7.32 2.70 3.79
C LEU A 349 8.06 1.71 4.69
N ASP A 350 9.30 2.00 5.11
CA ASP A 350 9.98 1.20 6.12
C ASP A 350 9.27 1.28 7.49
N MET A 351 8.80 2.46 7.90
CA MET A 351 7.99 2.62 9.11
C MET A 351 6.68 1.80 9.04
N MET A 352 6.02 1.79 7.87
CA MET A 352 4.84 0.94 7.65
C MET A 352 5.20 -0.55 7.78
N GLY A 353 6.31 -0.98 7.20
CA GLY A 353 6.80 -2.36 7.29
C GLY A 353 7.09 -2.80 8.73
N LEU A 354 7.70 -1.95 9.54
CA LEU A 354 7.92 -2.18 10.99
C LEU A 354 6.59 -2.32 11.75
N GLY A 355 5.64 -1.43 11.48
CA GLY A 355 4.30 -1.48 12.08
C GLY A 355 3.56 -2.77 11.75
N LEU A 356 3.53 -3.15 10.47
CA LEU A 356 2.89 -4.40 10.01
C LEU A 356 3.55 -5.64 10.60
N SER A 357 4.89 -5.67 10.68
CA SER A 357 5.63 -6.77 11.32
C SER A 357 5.26 -6.90 12.80
N THR A 358 5.10 -5.78 13.52
CA THR A 358 4.64 -5.76 14.91
C THR A 358 3.21 -6.31 15.06
N LEU A 359 2.30 -5.94 14.15
CA LEU A 359 0.94 -6.47 14.09
C LEU A 359 0.94 -8.00 13.90
N ALA A 360 1.73 -8.51 12.97
CA ALA A 360 1.84 -9.95 12.72
C ALA A 360 2.43 -10.70 13.92
N ASN A 361 3.44 -10.13 14.60
CA ASN A 361 4.05 -10.71 15.79
C ASN A 361 3.02 -10.90 16.91
N ILE A 362 2.24 -9.88 17.24
CA ILE A 362 1.23 -9.98 18.32
C ILE A 362 0.08 -10.92 17.92
N SER A 363 -0.29 -10.98 16.64
CA SER A 363 -1.29 -11.91 16.10
C SER A 363 -0.83 -13.37 16.27
N GLU A 364 0.41 -13.68 15.91
CA GLU A 364 1.01 -15.01 16.07
C GLU A 364 1.05 -15.44 17.54
N ARG A 365 1.36 -14.55 18.50
CA ARG A 365 1.30 -14.87 19.91
C ARG A 365 -0.12 -15.22 20.39
N ARG A 366 -1.17 -14.62 19.81
CA ARG A 366 -2.55 -15.02 20.12
C ARG A 366 -2.91 -16.38 19.52
N ILE A 367 -2.44 -16.68 18.30
CA ILE A 367 -2.56 -18.04 17.72
C ILE A 367 -1.93 -19.06 18.66
N SER A 368 -0.70 -18.82 19.10
CA SER A 368 0.00 -19.68 20.05
C SER A 368 -0.81 -19.91 21.34
N ALA A 369 -1.34 -18.84 21.93
CA ALA A 369 -2.14 -18.94 23.16
C ALA A 369 -3.46 -19.69 22.98
N LEU A 370 -4.11 -19.59 21.83
CA LEU A 370 -5.33 -20.35 21.51
C LEU A 370 -5.05 -21.85 21.38
N LEU A 371 -3.88 -22.23 20.89
CA LEU A 371 -3.49 -23.62 20.65
C LEU A 371 -2.91 -24.31 21.89
N ASP A 372 -2.48 -23.53 22.88
CA ASP A 372 -1.90 -24.03 24.13
C ASP A 372 -2.99 -24.25 25.18
N ALA A 373 -3.18 -25.51 25.58
CA ALA A 373 -4.19 -25.89 26.60
C ALA A 373 -3.95 -25.21 27.97
N SER A 374 -2.73 -24.79 28.29
CA SER A 374 -2.42 -24.06 29.52
C SER A 374 -2.85 -22.58 29.47
N LEU A 375 -3.08 -22.04 28.26
CA LEU A 375 -3.40 -20.63 28.04
C LEU A 375 -4.81 -20.38 27.49
N ASN A 376 -5.50 -21.39 26.95
CA ASN A 376 -6.78 -21.23 26.24
C ASN A 376 -8.03 -21.40 27.13
N ASN A 377 -7.86 -21.47 28.46
CA ASN A 377 -8.95 -21.59 29.43
C ASN A 377 -9.86 -22.81 29.18
N GLY A 378 -9.27 -24.01 29.10
CA GLY A 378 -9.99 -25.27 29.09
C GLY A 378 -10.52 -25.72 27.71
N LEU A 379 -9.96 -25.20 26.63
CA LEU A 379 -10.10 -25.81 25.31
C LEU A 379 -9.07 -26.94 25.13
N THR A 380 -9.33 -27.82 24.17
CA THR A 380 -8.39 -28.89 23.83
C THR A 380 -7.09 -28.32 23.25
N ALA A 381 -5.95 -28.98 23.53
CA ALA A 381 -4.68 -28.64 22.89
C ALA A 381 -4.84 -28.66 21.36
N PHE A 382 -4.23 -27.70 20.68
CA PHE A 382 -4.29 -27.51 19.23
C PHE A 382 -5.72 -27.44 18.65
N LEU A 383 -6.74 -27.21 19.52
CA LEU A 383 -8.16 -27.11 19.16
C LEU A 383 -8.68 -28.37 18.43
N VAL A 384 -8.17 -29.52 18.81
CA VAL A 384 -8.66 -30.82 18.34
C VAL A 384 -10.13 -30.98 18.68
N GLY A 385 -10.92 -31.59 17.81
CA GLY A 385 -12.35 -31.88 18.04
C GLY A 385 -12.57 -32.70 19.33
N ARG A 386 -13.62 -32.40 20.10
CA ARG A 386 -13.87 -33.00 21.42
C ARG A 386 -14.04 -34.54 21.38
N GLU A 387 -14.49 -35.06 20.26
CA GLU A 387 -14.74 -36.51 20.08
C GLU A 387 -13.49 -37.25 19.57
N SER A 388 -12.41 -36.53 19.25
CA SER A 388 -11.17 -37.16 18.77
C SER A 388 -10.44 -37.86 19.91
N LYS A 389 -9.94 -39.06 19.65
CA LYS A 389 -9.09 -39.79 20.60
C LYS A 389 -7.77 -39.05 20.80
N PRO A 390 -7.28 -38.89 22.04
CA PRO A 390 -5.97 -38.29 22.31
C PRO A 390 -4.85 -38.97 21.49
N GLY A 391 -4.03 -38.15 20.83
CA GLY A 391 -2.91 -38.63 20.01
C GLY A 391 -3.27 -39.08 18.58
N LEU A 392 -4.57 -39.23 18.25
CA LEU A 392 -4.99 -39.58 16.89
C LEU A 392 -5.10 -38.36 15.97
N ALA A 393 -5.47 -37.19 16.53
CA ALA A 393 -5.62 -35.96 15.77
C ALA A 393 -4.60 -34.91 16.25
N SER A 394 -4.13 -34.08 15.32
CA SER A 394 -3.20 -32.97 15.58
C SER A 394 -3.86 -31.61 15.53
N GLY A 395 -5.09 -31.50 15.03
CA GLY A 395 -5.87 -30.27 14.94
C GLY A 395 -5.16 -29.18 14.14
N LEU A 396 -5.02 -28.00 14.73
CA LEU A 396 -4.38 -26.84 14.09
C LEU A 396 -2.90 -26.67 14.47
N MET A 397 -2.22 -27.71 14.97
CA MET A 397 -0.80 -27.61 15.40
C MET A 397 0.10 -27.02 14.30
N ALA A 398 0.06 -27.57 13.09
CA ALA A 398 0.92 -27.13 11.98
C ALA A 398 0.56 -25.73 11.43
N VAL A 399 -0.64 -25.24 11.68
CA VAL A 399 -1.07 -23.89 11.26
C VAL A 399 -0.26 -22.81 11.98
N GLN A 400 0.15 -23.04 13.25
CA GLN A 400 1.05 -22.16 13.98
C GLN A 400 2.44 -22.10 13.32
N TYR A 401 2.96 -23.22 12.82
CA TYR A 401 4.26 -23.24 12.17
C TYR A 401 4.29 -22.31 10.94
N THR A 402 3.20 -22.30 10.16
CA THR A 402 3.06 -21.39 9.03
C THR A 402 3.07 -19.94 9.49
N ALA A 403 2.29 -19.57 10.50
CA ALA A 403 2.28 -18.22 11.05
C ALA A 403 3.67 -17.80 11.57
N THR A 404 4.35 -18.68 12.28
CA THR A 404 5.71 -18.44 12.82
C THR A 404 6.73 -18.24 11.70
N ALA A 405 6.67 -19.03 10.62
CA ALA A 405 7.56 -18.88 9.47
C ALA A 405 7.37 -17.52 8.78
N LEU A 406 6.12 -17.09 8.56
CA LEU A 406 5.81 -15.79 7.95
C LEU A 406 6.26 -14.61 8.82
N VAL A 407 6.11 -14.71 10.14
CA VAL A 407 6.61 -13.70 11.09
C VAL A 407 8.14 -13.64 11.11
N ALA A 408 8.81 -14.78 11.02
CA ALA A 408 10.28 -14.83 10.94
C ALA A 408 10.78 -14.19 9.64
N GLU A 409 10.12 -14.41 8.52
CA GLU A 409 10.41 -13.74 7.25
C GLU A 409 10.20 -12.22 7.34
N ASN A 410 9.10 -11.79 7.93
CA ASN A 410 8.83 -10.36 8.15
C ASN A 410 9.91 -9.66 8.96
N LYS A 411 10.53 -10.34 9.94
CA LYS A 411 11.64 -9.79 10.72
C LYS A 411 12.83 -9.42 9.82
N ILE A 412 13.13 -10.26 8.82
CA ILE A 412 14.21 -10.01 7.84
C ILE A 412 13.79 -8.86 6.90
N LEU A 413 12.58 -8.92 6.36
CA LEU A 413 12.05 -7.91 5.44
C LEU A 413 11.90 -6.53 6.08
N ALA A 414 11.65 -6.45 7.39
CA ALA A 414 11.50 -5.20 8.12
C ALA A 414 12.83 -4.45 8.35
N HIS A 415 13.99 -5.04 7.98
CA HIS A 415 15.26 -4.31 8.02
C HIS A 415 15.16 -3.07 7.09
N PRO A 416 15.39 -1.82 7.59
CA PRO A 416 15.16 -0.62 6.82
C PRO A 416 16.01 -0.54 5.54
N ALA A 417 15.39 -0.29 4.39
CA ALA A 417 16.07 0.02 3.15
C ALA A 417 16.49 1.50 3.10
N SER A 418 15.73 2.37 3.75
CA SER A 418 15.95 3.82 3.77
C SER A 418 17.24 4.25 4.50
N SER A 419 17.85 3.37 5.26
CA SER A 419 19.13 3.60 5.93
C SER A 419 20.34 3.19 5.08
N ASP A 420 20.14 2.59 3.91
CA ASP A 420 21.17 2.18 2.97
C ASP A 420 21.31 3.16 1.82
N SER A 421 22.50 3.27 1.23
CA SER A 421 22.76 4.07 0.06
C SER A 421 23.96 3.53 -0.71
N ILE A 422 23.81 3.42 -2.04
CA ILE A 422 24.88 2.97 -2.95
C ILE A 422 25.06 4.04 -4.03
N PRO A 423 26.23 4.70 -4.16
CA PRO A 423 26.47 5.71 -5.18
C PRO A 423 26.23 5.21 -6.59
N THR A 424 25.62 6.02 -7.43
CA THR A 424 25.33 5.77 -8.84
C THR A 424 25.85 6.93 -9.73
N SER A 425 25.71 6.80 -11.06
CA SER A 425 26.08 7.84 -12.03
C SER A 425 27.53 8.36 -11.85
N GLY A 426 28.52 7.44 -11.67
CA GLY A 426 29.91 7.84 -11.48
C GLY A 426 30.15 8.70 -10.23
N ASN A 427 29.47 8.40 -9.13
CA ASN A 427 29.43 9.14 -7.85
C ASN A 427 28.77 10.53 -7.92
N PHE A 428 28.14 10.91 -9.01
CA PHE A 428 27.38 12.15 -9.07
C PHE A 428 26.07 12.07 -8.27
N GLU A 429 25.44 10.88 -8.26
CA GLU A 429 24.31 10.54 -7.40
C GLU A 429 24.86 9.72 -6.20
N ASP A 430 25.54 10.42 -5.29
CA ASP A 430 26.31 9.83 -4.18
C ASP A 430 25.45 9.40 -3.00
N PHE A 431 24.18 9.83 -2.96
CA PHE A 431 23.19 9.43 -1.97
C PHE A 431 21.84 9.15 -2.62
N VAL A 432 21.34 7.90 -2.52
CA VAL A 432 20.09 7.44 -3.11
C VAL A 432 19.12 6.97 -2.03
N SER A 433 17.80 7.03 -2.31
CA SER A 433 16.78 6.82 -1.29
C SER A 433 16.46 5.36 -0.97
N MET A 434 16.77 4.43 -1.85
CA MET A 434 16.32 3.02 -1.82
C MET A 434 14.80 2.83 -1.68
N GLY A 435 14.02 3.88 -2.02
CA GLY A 435 12.57 3.89 -1.89
C GLY A 435 11.84 2.76 -2.61
N PRO A 436 12.22 2.36 -3.85
CA PRO A 436 11.65 1.18 -4.50
C PRO A 436 11.87 -0.12 -3.72
N GLY A 437 13.02 -0.27 -3.08
CA GLY A 437 13.30 -1.40 -2.18
C GLY A 437 12.36 -1.43 -0.97
N ALA A 438 12.17 -0.29 -0.30
CA ALA A 438 11.22 -0.15 0.80
C ALA A 438 9.78 -0.46 0.33
N ALA A 439 9.38 0.01 -0.86
CA ALA A 439 8.05 -0.24 -1.44
C ALA A 439 7.82 -1.74 -1.69
N HIS A 440 8.74 -2.43 -2.33
CA HIS A 440 8.62 -3.88 -2.59
C HIS A 440 8.61 -4.71 -1.31
N LYS A 441 9.47 -4.39 -0.33
CA LYS A 441 9.46 -5.07 0.97
C LYS A 441 8.12 -4.90 1.68
N SER A 442 7.56 -3.69 1.67
CA SER A 442 6.26 -3.44 2.29
C SER A 442 5.12 -4.27 1.66
N THR A 443 5.19 -4.60 0.37
CA THR A 443 4.25 -5.52 -0.29
C THR A 443 4.34 -6.93 0.27
N SER A 444 5.56 -7.47 0.37
CA SER A 444 5.78 -8.83 0.90
C SER A 444 5.38 -8.94 2.37
N ILE A 445 5.75 -7.94 3.19
CA ILE A 445 5.34 -7.88 4.61
C ILE A 445 3.82 -7.84 4.74
N LEU A 446 3.15 -7.04 3.93
CA LEU A 446 1.69 -6.93 3.95
C LEU A 446 1.02 -8.27 3.63
N GLU A 447 1.47 -8.97 2.59
CA GLU A 447 0.95 -10.29 2.22
C GLU A 447 1.13 -11.31 3.34
N ASN A 448 2.33 -11.39 3.91
CA ASN A 448 2.61 -12.27 5.05
C ASN A 448 1.71 -11.95 6.26
N CYS A 449 1.50 -10.65 6.55
CA CYS A 449 0.61 -10.22 7.64
C CYS A 449 -0.85 -10.59 7.37
N GLN A 450 -1.31 -10.52 6.13
CA GLN A 450 -2.66 -10.94 5.75
C GLN A 450 -2.87 -12.43 6.00
N TYR A 451 -1.87 -13.27 5.69
CA TYR A 451 -1.91 -14.70 6.02
C TYR A 451 -1.90 -14.96 7.53
N VAL A 452 -1.04 -14.28 8.29
CA VAL A 452 -1.00 -14.45 9.76
C VAL A 452 -2.33 -14.10 10.41
N VAL A 453 -2.96 -12.99 10.00
CA VAL A 453 -4.29 -12.60 10.50
C VAL A 453 -5.38 -13.56 10.04
N ALA A 454 -5.29 -14.09 8.82
CA ALA A 454 -6.22 -15.13 8.33
C ALA A 454 -6.11 -16.42 9.18
N ILE A 455 -4.90 -16.80 9.56
CA ILE A 455 -4.63 -17.93 10.46
C ILE A 455 -5.19 -17.66 11.86
N GLU A 456 -5.05 -16.44 12.40
CA GLU A 456 -5.65 -16.09 13.69
C GLU A 456 -7.19 -16.18 13.63
N LEU A 457 -7.81 -15.67 12.57
CA LEU A 457 -9.26 -15.76 12.36
C LEU A 457 -9.74 -17.21 12.28
N LEU A 458 -9.03 -18.08 11.55
CA LEU A 458 -9.31 -19.52 11.47
C LEU A 458 -9.26 -20.18 12.84
N THR A 459 -8.16 -19.93 13.57
CA THR A 459 -7.90 -20.51 14.89
C THR A 459 -8.92 -20.04 15.91
N ALA A 460 -9.21 -18.72 15.95
CA ALA A 460 -10.21 -18.14 16.83
C ALA A 460 -11.63 -18.67 16.54
N ALA A 461 -11.98 -18.79 15.25
CA ALA A 461 -13.27 -19.35 14.88
C ALA A 461 -13.40 -20.84 15.34
N GLN A 462 -12.34 -21.64 15.22
CA GLN A 462 -12.35 -23.02 15.72
C GLN A 462 -12.47 -23.06 17.25
N ALA A 463 -11.76 -22.19 17.96
CA ALA A 463 -11.85 -22.06 19.42
C ALA A 463 -13.26 -21.65 19.87
N VAL A 464 -13.89 -20.71 19.20
CA VAL A 464 -15.30 -20.32 19.45
C VAL A 464 -16.24 -21.49 19.18
N HIS A 465 -16.04 -22.25 18.11
CA HIS A 465 -16.87 -23.45 17.85
C HIS A 465 -16.81 -24.46 18.99
N LEU A 466 -15.62 -24.75 19.50
CA LEU A 466 -15.43 -25.64 20.65
C LEU A 466 -16.00 -25.08 21.97
N ARG A 467 -16.02 -23.74 22.12
CA ARG A 467 -16.57 -23.05 23.28
C ARG A 467 -18.10 -22.97 23.26
N GLY A 468 -18.69 -22.82 22.06
CA GLY A 468 -20.07 -22.44 21.80
C GLY A 468 -20.17 -20.94 21.44
N ASP A 469 -20.91 -20.65 20.37
CA ASP A 469 -21.02 -19.33 19.76
C ASP A 469 -22.22 -18.49 20.25
N ALA A 470 -23.08 -19.06 21.10
CA ALA A 470 -24.30 -18.39 21.56
C ALA A 470 -24.03 -17.12 22.38
N GLY A 471 -22.85 -17.03 23.01
CA GLY A 471 -22.44 -15.91 23.85
C GLY A 471 -21.65 -14.80 23.14
N LEU A 472 -21.44 -14.89 21.82
CA LEU A 472 -20.68 -13.90 21.07
C LEU A 472 -21.31 -12.51 21.10
N GLY A 473 -20.47 -11.48 21.16
CA GLY A 473 -20.83 -10.09 21.00
C GLY A 473 -21.43 -9.76 19.64
N ARG A 474 -22.00 -8.57 19.51
CA ARG A 474 -22.69 -8.14 18.27
C ARG A 474 -21.75 -8.15 17.07
N GLY A 475 -20.53 -7.65 17.22
CA GLY A 475 -19.56 -7.57 16.14
C GLY A 475 -18.90 -8.91 15.83
N THR A 476 -18.41 -9.58 16.85
CA THR A 476 -17.73 -10.88 16.73
C THR A 476 -18.64 -11.97 16.19
N ARG A 477 -19.95 -11.91 16.46
CA ARG A 477 -20.94 -12.81 15.83
C ARG A 477 -20.97 -12.65 14.32
N ASN A 478 -20.88 -11.41 13.82
CA ASN A 478 -20.83 -11.16 12.38
C ASN A 478 -19.50 -11.63 11.77
N VAL A 479 -18.38 -11.43 12.47
CA VAL A 479 -17.06 -11.96 12.09
C VAL A 479 -17.10 -13.49 12.01
N TYR A 480 -17.57 -14.16 13.06
CA TYR A 480 -17.68 -15.62 13.11
C TYR A 480 -18.55 -16.16 11.98
N ARG A 481 -19.72 -15.56 11.74
CA ARG A 481 -20.62 -15.95 10.64
C ARG A 481 -19.96 -15.75 9.27
N ALA A 482 -19.19 -14.68 9.07
CA ALA A 482 -18.48 -14.46 7.82
C ALA A 482 -17.47 -15.59 7.55
N ILE A 483 -16.70 -15.97 8.57
CA ILE A 483 -15.74 -17.08 8.47
C ILE A 483 -16.47 -18.40 8.21
N ARG A 484 -17.56 -18.68 8.94
CA ARG A 484 -18.27 -19.97 8.85
C ARG A 484 -19.09 -20.18 7.56
N ARG A 485 -19.30 -19.12 6.79
CA ARG A 485 -19.85 -19.24 5.42
C ARG A 485 -18.85 -19.85 4.45
N GLU A 486 -17.56 -19.62 4.68
CA GLU A 486 -16.48 -20.05 3.79
C GLU A 486 -15.78 -21.33 4.31
N VAL A 487 -15.66 -21.46 5.64
CA VAL A 487 -14.89 -22.52 6.29
C VAL A 487 -15.73 -23.22 7.34
N ARG A 488 -15.93 -24.54 7.18
CA ARG A 488 -16.62 -25.39 8.16
C ARG A 488 -15.73 -25.62 9.39
N PRO A 489 -16.32 -25.92 10.58
CA PRO A 489 -15.56 -26.35 11.74
C PRO A 489 -14.69 -27.57 11.46
N LEU A 490 -13.57 -27.67 12.18
CA LEU A 490 -12.69 -28.82 12.16
C LEU A 490 -13.21 -29.86 13.17
N ALA A 491 -13.91 -30.87 12.68
CA ALA A 491 -14.33 -32.04 13.47
C ALA A 491 -13.22 -33.10 13.46
N GLU A 492 -12.66 -33.38 12.30
CA GLU A 492 -11.56 -34.29 12.03
C GLU A 492 -10.43 -33.56 11.29
N ASP A 493 -9.21 -34.06 11.41
CA ASP A 493 -8.05 -33.46 10.73
C ASP A 493 -8.26 -33.48 9.21
N ARG A 494 -7.97 -32.33 8.57
CA ARG A 494 -7.95 -32.14 7.12
C ARG A 494 -6.87 -31.13 6.75
N SER A 495 -6.54 -31.03 5.47
CA SER A 495 -5.68 -29.95 4.99
C SER A 495 -6.28 -28.59 5.35
N SER A 496 -5.50 -27.75 6.02
CA SER A 496 -5.90 -26.37 6.39
C SER A 496 -5.56 -25.35 5.30
N HIS A 497 -4.87 -25.76 4.22
CA HIS A 497 -4.44 -24.84 3.15
C HIS A 497 -5.64 -24.09 2.55
N ASP A 498 -6.63 -24.82 2.04
CA ASP A 498 -7.81 -24.19 1.41
C ASP A 498 -8.61 -23.32 2.39
N ASP A 499 -8.66 -23.70 3.66
CA ASP A 499 -9.35 -22.93 4.69
C ASP A 499 -8.63 -21.60 4.96
N ILE A 500 -7.29 -21.61 5.01
CA ILE A 500 -6.46 -20.40 5.15
C ILE A 500 -6.64 -19.49 3.92
N GLU A 501 -6.55 -20.03 2.70
CA GLU A 501 -6.71 -19.27 1.46
C GLU A 501 -8.07 -18.56 1.37
N ARG A 502 -9.16 -19.24 1.76
CA ARG A 502 -10.49 -18.64 1.77
C ARG A 502 -10.59 -17.47 2.75
N ILE A 503 -10.02 -17.59 3.95
CA ILE A 503 -10.04 -16.50 4.93
C ILE A 503 -9.08 -15.39 4.51
N PHE A 504 -7.92 -15.71 3.95
CA PHE A 504 -6.99 -14.74 3.35
C PHE A 504 -7.70 -13.87 2.30
N GLU A 505 -8.51 -14.47 1.42
CA GLU A 505 -9.31 -13.71 0.45
C GLU A 505 -10.36 -12.80 1.11
N LEU A 506 -10.96 -13.19 2.24
CA LEU A 506 -11.85 -12.30 3.01
C LEU A 506 -11.11 -11.10 3.58
N VAL A 507 -9.90 -11.33 4.12
CA VAL A 507 -9.02 -10.27 4.65
C VAL A 507 -8.62 -9.33 3.52
N ARG A 508 -8.13 -9.86 2.40
CA ARG A 508 -7.67 -9.10 1.23
C ARG A 508 -8.77 -8.26 0.60
N LYS A 509 -10.01 -8.77 0.57
CA LYS A 509 -11.20 -8.04 0.08
C LYS A 509 -11.74 -7.01 1.07
N GLY A 510 -11.17 -6.90 2.25
CA GLY A 510 -11.58 -5.93 3.27
C GLY A 510 -12.95 -6.21 3.91
N GLN A 511 -13.44 -7.46 3.89
CA GLN A 511 -14.78 -7.80 4.39
C GLN A 511 -14.95 -7.49 5.88
N PHE A 512 -13.90 -7.65 6.68
CA PHE A 512 -13.93 -7.34 8.11
C PHE A 512 -13.92 -5.84 8.39
N ASN A 513 -13.34 -5.03 7.49
CA ASN A 513 -13.33 -3.58 7.58
C ASN A 513 -14.76 -2.98 7.58
N ASP A 514 -15.66 -3.55 6.79
CA ASP A 514 -17.05 -3.09 6.75
C ASP A 514 -17.79 -3.41 8.06
N ILE A 515 -17.51 -4.58 8.66
CA ILE A 515 -18.07 -4.97 9.96
C ILE A 515 -17.62 -3.99 11.05
N VAL A 516 -16.30 -3.72 11.15
CA VAL A 516 -15.75 -2.80 12.15
C VAL A 516 -16.28 -1.39 11.97
N LYS A 517 -16.27 -0.86 10.74
CA LYS A 517 -16.75 0.51 10.42
C LYS A 517 -18.22 0.73 10.75
N GLN A 518 -19.08 -0.26 10.50
CA GLN A 518 -20.52 -0.14 10.79
C GLN A 518 -20.78 -0.03 12.29
N LEU A 519 -20.02 -0.76 13.11
CA LEU A 519 -20.17 -0.75 14.57
C LEU A 519 -19.67 0.56 15.20
N VAL A 520 -18.51 1.05 14.75
CA VAL A 520 -17.91 2.28 15.28
C VAL A 520 -18.73 3.52 14.92
N LYS A 521 -19.37 3.55 13.74
CA LYS A 521 -20.27 4.66 13.33
C LYS A 521 -21.59 4.69 14.12
N GLY A 522 -22.04 3.57 14.63
CA GLY A 522 -23.27 3.49 15.44
C GLY A 522 -23.05 3.78 16.93
N SER A 523 -21.81 4.03 17.34
CA SER A 523 -21.43 4.29 18.74
C SER A 523 -21.10 5.77 19.04
N ASN A 524 -21.30 6.67 18.04
CA ASN A 524 -21.13 8.13 18.21
C ASN A 524 -22.49 8.82 18.44
#